data_e43f2682f64182519f500467047a2cbc
#
_entry.id   e43f2682f64182519f500467047a2cbc
#
_cell.length_a   1.000
_cell.length_b   1.000
_cell.length_c   1.000
_cell.angle_alpha   90.00
_cell.angle_beta   90.00
_cell.angle_gamma   90.00
#
_symmetry.space_group_name_H-M   'P 1'
#
loop_
_entity.id
_entity.type
_entity.pdbx_description
1 polymer ?
#
loop_
_entity_poly.entity_id
_entity_poly.type
_entity_poly.pdbx_seq_one_letter_code
_entity_poly.pdbx_strand_id
1 'polypeptide(L)'
;MIPMDSHIKTSPIIDLSKHFRINLRGLTLIPCMMILFAIVRICMDITIVDLTSLSYLLLGLVLLSFVIMTYLCVRSGRISVFLLMTILAQAIVFISSLINATYVKNSIYEGCTIILMVMLIEYYKERIHIIIIAFAIAFSVCVYLNLFHMLTHPELLLMGEEKNIRGFLLGDNYNAMGSRMLFAIAMNVVCLKFSKWWLLNLIPIIIISLGTVLFVGSMTSATVISLFLLYCLIPNCRMLKIGIVALMSMVFLFQIFVCFQGKGIENNELAVYFIEDILGKDITFTQRTFMWDSASKIFVLSPLYGYGYVHGEWYYSNMSSHAMGPHNYIWSLLIYGGILLLSVFTYISYLSFRRIIEIDDRIILLLYALSAVWFLMGTMEASSMAFIIIPLAIVYFIPNSYINKTQILQIQPL
;
A
#
# COMPACT_ATOMS: atom_id res chain seq x y z
N MET A 1 -71.22 -3.73 -19.95
CA MET A 1 -70.01 -4.21 -20.69
C MET A 1 -68.89 -3.22 -20.40
N ILE A 2 -67.99 -3.58 -19.50
CA ILE A 2 -66.80 -2.80 -19.18
C ILE A 2 -65.63 -3.63 -19.70
N PRO A 3 -64.71 -3.09 -20.55
CA PRO A 3 -63.55 -3.84 -21.00
C PRO A 3 -62.49 -3.84 -19.89
N MET A 4 -62.11 -5.04 -19.47
CA MET A 4 -60.95 -5.31 -18.62
C MET A 4 -59.68 -5.25 -19.46
N ASP A 5 -58.97 -4.15 -19.43
CA ASP A 5 -57.58 -4.08 -19.93
C ASP A 5 -56.60 -4.57 -18.83
N SER A 6 -56.15 -5.81 -19.00
CA SER A 6 -55.12 -6.40 -18.17
C SER A 6 -53.74 -6.01 -18.68
N HIS A 7 -53.19 -4.87 -18.22
CA HIS A 7 -51.77 -4.58 -18.40
C HIS A 7 -50.96 -5.41 -17.40
N ILE A 8 -50.57 -6.61 -17.81
CA ILE A 8 -49.48 -7.37 -17.18
C ILE A 8 -48.18 -6.62 -17.44
N LYS A 9 -47.72 -5.84 -16.44
CA LYS A 9 -46.35 -5.32 -16.45
C LYS A 9 -45.39 -6.48 -16.29
N THR A 10 -44.85 -6.98 -17.40
CA THR A 10 -43.67 -7.83 -17.40
C THR A 10 -42.53 -7.05 -16.79
N SER A 11 -42.04 -7.49 -15.64
CA SER A 11 -40.81 -6.99 -15.04
C SER A 11 -39.67 -7.11 -16.07
N PRO A 12 -38.81 -6.07 -16.21
CA PRO A 12 -37.69 -6.16 -17.14
C PRO A 12 -36.75 -7.27 -16.67
N ILE A 13 -36.69 -8.36 -17.45
CA ILE A 13 -35.64 -9.36 -17.30
C ILE A 13 -34.34 -8.61 -17.54
N ILE A 14 -33.56 -8.42 -16.49
CA ILE A 14 -32.23 -7.82 -16.57
C ILE A 14 -31.40 -8.77 -17.41
N ASP A 15 -31.12 -8.40 -18.63
CA ASP A 15 -30.25 -9.14 -19.56
C ASP A 15 -28.81 -9.06 -19.03
N LEU A 16 -28.47 -10.02 -18.18
CA LEU A 16 -27.15 -10.19 -17.56
C LEU A 16 -26.03 -10.40 -18.61
N SER A 17 -26.36 -10.73 -19.86
CA SER A 17 -25.37 -10.97 -20.91
C SER A 17 -24.71 -9.68 -21.42
N LYS A 18 -25.36 -8.52 -21.27
CA LYS A 18 -24.83 -7.23 -21.75
C LYS A 18 -23.78 -6.62 -20.83
N HIS A 19 -23.67 -7.06 -19.57
CA HIS A 19 -22.73 -6.49 -18.58
C HIS A 19 -21.41 -7.26 -18.50
N PHE A 20 -21.23 -8.36 -19.26
CA PHE A 20 -20.05 -9.22 -19.18
C PHE A 20 -19.23 -9.27 -20.49
N ARG A 21 -19.23 -8.20 -21.28
CA ARG A 21 -18.21 -8.06 -22.32
C ARG A 21 -16.99 -7.35 -21.75
N ILE A 22 -16.23 -8.03 -20.88
CA ILE A 22 -14.81 -7.74 -20.72
C ILE A 22 -14.19 -8.13 -22.06
N ASN A 23 -13.97 -7.15 -22.89
CA ASN A 23 -13.31 -7.34 -24.18
C ASN A 23 -11.82 -7.57 -23.87
N LEU A 24 -11.48 -8.83 -23.55
CA LEU A 24 -10.12 -9.33 -23.31
C LEU A 24 -9.37 -9.37 -24.66
N ARG A 25 -9.32 -8.25 -25.38
CA ARG A 25 -8.35 -8.10 -26.45
C ARG A 25 -6.97 -8.06 -25.82
N GLY A 26 -5.98 -8.75 -26.40
CA GLY A 26 -4.66 -8.98 -25.82
C GLY A 26 -3.90 -7.78 -25.26
N LEU A 27 -4.33 -6.53 -25.55
CA LEU A 27 -3.79 -5.30 -24.97
C LEU A 27 -4.10 -5.12 -23.46
N THR A 28 -5.13 -5.78 -22.91
CA THR A 28 -5.51 -5.64 -21.48
C THR A 28 -4.80 -6.67 -20.60
N LEU A 29 -4.37 -7.79 -21.17
CA LEU A 29 -3.67 -8.83 -20.45
C LEU A 29 -2.24 -8.39 -20.07
N ILE A 30 -1.55 -7.66 -20.94
CA ILE A 30 -0.16 -7.23 -20.73
C ILE A 30 0.01 -6.43 -19.44
N PRO A 31 -0.71 -5.30 -19.19
CA PRO A 31 -0.57 -4.56 -17.95
C PRO A 31 -0.95 -5.40 -16.73
N CYS A 32 -1.94 -6.29 -16.83
CA CYS A 32 -2.30 -7.18 -15.74
C CYS A 32 -1.16 -8.13 -15.37
N MET A 33 -0.48 -8.71 -16.35
CA MET A 33 0.68 -9.58 -16.13
C MET A 33 1.86 -8.80 -15.53
N MET A 34 2.15 -7.59 -16.03
CA MET A 34 3.22 -6.75 -15.49
C MET A 34 2.97 -6.39 -14.02
N ILE A 35 1.73 -6.03 -13.68
CA ILE A 35 1.34 -5.74 -12.29
C ILE A 35 1.44 -7.01 -11.45
N LEU A 36 0.93 -8.14 -11.92
CA LEU A 36 0.99 -9.40 -11.18
C LEU A 36 2.44 -9.76 -10.83
N PHE A 37 3.35 -9.74 -11.81
CA PHE A 37 4.76 -10.07 -11.58
C PHE A 37 5.41 -9.14 -10.56
N ALA A 38 5.16 -7.84 -10.68
CA ALA A 38 5.72 -6.86 -9.76
C ALA A 38 5.14 -6.99 -8.35
N ILE A 39 3.81 -7.18 -8.21
CA ILE A 39 3.17 -7.34 -6.91
C ILE A 39 3.61 -8.64 -6.23
N VAL A 40 3.63 -9.77 -6.95
CA VAL A 40 4.13 -11.03 -6.40
C VAL A 40 5.58 -10.85 -5.91
N ARG A 41 6.43 -10.17 -6.69
CA ARG A 41 7.84 -9.93 -6.32
C ARG A 41 8.01 -9.05 -5.07
N ILE A 42 7.15 -8.02 -4.88
CA ILE A 42 7.26 -7.12 -3.70
C ILE A 42 6.52 -7.69 -2.48
N CYS A 43 5.46 -8.45 -2.70
CA CYS A 43 4.60 -8.93 -1.62
C CYS A 43 5.06 -10.24 -1.02
N MET A 44 5.64 -11.12 -1.82
CA MET A 44 5.91 -12.50 -1.39
C MET A 44 7.39 -12.73 -1.14
N ASP A 45 7.70 -13.34 0.00
CA ASP A 45 9.03 -13.85 0.29
C ASP A 45 9.17 -15.27 -0.29
N ILE A 46 9.51 -15.31 -1.60
CA ILE A 46 9.61 -16.56 -2.36
C ILE A 46 10.82 -17.40 -1.91
N THR A 47 11.75 -16.81 -1.16
CA THR A 47 12.95 -17.51 -0.67
C THR A 47 12.61 -18.58 0.39
N ILE A 48 11.48 -18.43 1.08
CA ILE A 48 11.00 -19.39 2.08
C ILE A 48 10.69 -20.78 1.46
N VAL A 49 10.34 -20.81 0.18
CA VAL A 49 9.91 -22.03 -0.54
C VAL A 49 11.02 -22.57 -1.46
N ASP A 50 12.27 -22.15 -1.26
CA ASP A 50 13.42 -22.51 -2.11
C ASP A 50 13.24 -22.25 -3.62
N LEU A 51 12.33 -21.35 -3.98
CA LEU A 51 12.05 -20.96 -5.36
C LEU A 51 12.93 -19.77 -5.80
N THR A 52 14.21 -19.80 -5.47
CA THR A 52 15.18 -18.75 -5.84
C THR A 52 15.21 -18.50 -7.35
N SER A 53 15.12 -19.54 -8.17
CA SER A 53 15.05 -19.44 -9.64
C SER A 53 13.80 -18.65 -10.10
N LEU A 54 12.65 -18.86 -9.45
CA LEU A 54 11.43 -18.11 -9.72
C LEU A 54 11.59 -16.63 -9.34
N SER A 55 12.25 -16.33 -8.23
CA SER A 55 12.56 -14.95 -7.81
C SER A 55 13.39 -14.20 -8.86
N TYR A 56 14.43 -14.84 -9.43
CA TYR A 56 15.23 -14.25 -10.52
C TYR A 56 14.42 -14.08 -11.81
N LEU A 57 13.58 -15.07 -12.16
CA LEU A 57 12.68 -14.96 -13.32
C LEU A 57 11.72 -13.77 -13.17
N LEU A 58 11.06 -13.65 -12.02
CA LEU A 58 10.15 -12.52 -11.75
C LEU A 58 10.89 -11.17 -11.81
N LEU A 59 12.11 -11.10 -11.27
CA LEU A 59 12.94 -9.92 -11.39
C LEU A 59 13.24 -9.56 -12.85
N GLY A 60 13.63 -10.55 -13.66
CA GLY A 60 13.87 -10.35 -15.10
C GLY A 60 12.63 -9.84 -15.83
N LEU A 61 11.45 -10.40 -15.52
CA LEU A 61 10.17 -9.96 -16.09
C LEU A 61 9.80 -8.53 -15.67
N VAL A 62 10.07 -8.15 -14.42
CA VAL A 62 9.86 -6.77 -13.93
C VAL A 62 10.79 -5.80 -14.65
N LEU A 63 12.07 -6.12 -14.80
CA LEU A 63 13.04 -5.26 -15.51
C LEU A 63 12.70 -5.13 -16.99
N LEU A 64 12.30 -6.22 -17.65
CA LEU A 64 11.82 -6.18 -19.03
C LEU A 64 10.58 -5.27 -19.15
N SER A 65 9.63 -5.44 -18.24
CA SER A 65 8.42 -4.60 -18.17
C SER A 65 8.77 -3.12 -17.98
N PHE A 66 9.75 -2.82 -17.14
CA PHE A 66 10.25 -1.47 -16.91
C PHE A 66 10.82 -0.85 -18.20
N VAL A 67 11.65 -1.58 -18.95
CA VAL A 67 12.21 -1.11 -20.22
C VAL A 67 11.10 -0.84 -21.25
N ILE A 68 10.14 -1.76 -21.40
CA ILE A 68 9.00 -1.62 -22.31
C ILE A 68 8.18 -0.38 -21.93
N MET A 69 7.82 -0.20 -20.64
CA MET A 69 7.02 0.93 -20.20
C MET A 69 7.75 2.25 -20.31
N THR A 70 9.06 2.28 -20.06
CA THR A 70 9.88 3.47 -20.28
C THR A 70 9.82 3.89 -21.75
N TYR A 71 10.02 2.95 -22.68
CA TYR A 71 9.90 3.23 -24.11
C TYR A 71 8.51 3.78 -24.50
N LEU A 72 7.44 3.17 -23.98
CA LEU A 72 6.06 3.59 -24.27
C LEU A 72 5.74 4.97 -23.69
N CYS A 73 6.18 5.27 -22.47
CA CYS A 73 5.96 6.56 -21.82
C CYS A 73 6.73 7.68 -22.56
N VAL A 74 7.99 7.45 -22.91
CA VAL A 74 8.81 8.43 -23.66
C VAL A 74 8.20 8.68 -25.05
N ARG A 75 7.85 7.62 -25.78
CA ARG A 75 7.23 7.73 -27.12
C ARG A 75 5.88 8.45 -27.08
N SER A 76 5.09 8.27 -26.04
CA SER A 76 3.78 8.92 -25.89
C SER A 76 3.84 10.34 -25.35
N GLY A 77 5.01 10.82 -24.91
CA GLY A 77 5.18 12.10 -24.23
C GLY A 77 4.45 12.18 -22.88
N ARG A 78 4.09 11.05 -22.30
CA ARG A 78 3.35 10.97 -21.03
C ARG A 78 4.32 10.91 -19.86
N ILE A 79 4.72 12.06 -19.37
CA ILE A 79 5.59 12.22 -18.20
C ILE A 79 5.01 13.32 -17.33
N SER A 80 4.33 12.92 -16.27
CA SER A 80 3.74 13.86 -15.32
C SER A 80 4.74 14.31 -14.25
N VAL A 81 4.38 15.37 -13.54
CA VAL A 81 5.13 15.84 -12.35
C VAL A 81 5.18 14.73 -11.29
N PHE A 82 4.11 13.94 -11.11
CA PHE A 82 4.10 12.84 -10.16
C PHE A 82 5.14 11.77 -10.50
N LEU A 83 5.21 11.35 -11.78
CA LEU A 83 6.22 10.38 -12.24
C LEU A 83 7.63 10.94 -12.08
N LEU A 84 7.87 12.22 -12.46
CA LEU A 84 9.16 12.88 -12.28
C LEU A 84 9.59 12.90 -10.80
N MET A 85 8.68 13.24 -9.89
CA MET A 85 8.98 13.23 -8.45
C MET A 85 9.24 11.82 -7.93
N THR A 86 8.53 10.80 -8.46
CA THR A 86 8.82 9.41 -8.13
C THR A 86 10.21 8.99 -8.60
N ILE A 87 10.60 9.35 -9.83
CA ILE A 87 11.94 9.09 -10.35
C ILE A 87 12.99 9.82 -9.50
N LEU A 88 12.75 11.07 -9.13
CA LEU A 88 13.65 11.84 -8.27
C LEU A 88 13.82 11.19 -6.90
N ALA A 89 12.72 10.72 -6.27
CA ALA A 89 12.78 10.02 -5.00
C ALA A 89 13.68 8.77 -5.09
N GLN A 90 13.51 7.95 -6.13
CA GLN A 90 14.31 6.75 -6.31
C GLN A 90 15.77 7.07 -6.68
N ALA A 91 16.01 8.14 -7.43
CA ALA A 91 17.35 8.62 -7.75
C ALA A 91 18.11 9.09 -6.49
N ILE A 92 17.42 9.77 -5.55
CA ILE A 92 18.01 10.16 -4.26
C ILE A 92 18.46 8.91 -3.49
N VAL A 93 17.60 7.90 -3.35
CA VAL A 93 17.94 6.66 -2.65
C VAL A 93 19.10 5.94 -3.34
N PHE A 94 19.09 5.85 -4.67
CA PHE A 94 20.15 5.21 -5.45
C PHE A 94 21.50 5.94 -5.30
N ILE A 95 21.53 7.24 -5.47
CA ILE A 95 22.75 8.06 -5.34
C ILE A 95 23.29 7.97 -3.91
N SER A 96 22.41 8.02 -2.91
CA SER A 96 22.79 7.87 -1.52
C SER A 96 23.36 6.47 -1.24
N SER A 97 22.80 5.42 -1.85
CA SER A 97 23.35 4.05 -1.77
C SER A 97 24.72 3.94 -2.40
N LEU A 98 24.98 4.63 -3.51
CA LEU A 98 26.31 4.68 -4.15
C LEU A 98 27.34 5.38 -3.27
N ILE A 99 26.99 6.54 -2.71
CA ILE A 99 27.87 7.34 -1.85
C ILE A 99 28.30 6.54 -0.61
N ASN A 100 27.35 5.84 0.01
CA ASN A 100 27.57 5.11 1.26
C ASN A 100 27.96 3.63 1.05
N ALA A 101 28.10 3.18 -0.20
CA ALA A 101 28.39 1.79 -0.55
C ALA A 101 27.42 0.77 0.11
N THR A 102 26.12 1.18 0.27
CA THR A 102 25.08 0.34 0.84
C THR A 102 24.46 -0.57 -0.24
N TYR A 103 23.30 -1.13 -0.02
CA TYR A 103 22.66 -2.14 -0.88
C TYR A 103 22.21 -1.59 -2.25
N VAL A 104 23.15 -1.13 -3.08
CA VAL A 104 22.90 -0.48 -4.41
C VAL A 104 22.01 -1.35 -5.30
N LYS A 105 22.27 -2.66 -5.36
CA LYS A 105 21.48 -3.62 -6.16
C LYS A 105 19.99 -3.60 -5.77
N ASN A 106 19.71 -3.58 -4.48
CA ASN A 106 18.35 -3.58 -3.96
C ASN A 106 17.65 -2.24 -4.24
N SER A 107 18.38 -1.11 -4.13
CA SER A 107 17.84 0.21 -4.44
C SER A 107 17.41 0.32 -5.91
N ILE A 108 18.19 -0.27 -6.85
CA ILE A 108 17.81 -0.32 -8.26
C ILE A 108 16.54 -1.15 -8.45
N TYR A 109 16.47 -2.33 -7.87
CA TYR A 109 15.34 -3.23 -8.07
C TYR A 109 14.04 -2.68 -7.50
N GLU A 110 14.07 -2.13 -6.29
CA GLU A 110 12.91 -1.50 -5.69
C GLU A 110 12.52 -0.24 -6.46
N GLY A 111 13.49 0.59 -6.81
CA GLY A 111 13.28 1.81 -7.59
C GLY A 111 12.64 1.53 -8.96
N CYS A 112 13.18 0.59 -9.72
CA CYS A 112 12.59 0.19 -11.00
C CYS A 112 11.16 -0.33 -10.85
N THR A 113 10.88 -1.07 -9.79
CA THR A 113 9.54 -1.61 -9.54
C THR A 113 8.54 -0.50 -9.21
N ILE A 114 8.91 0.45 -8.35
CA ILE A 114 8.05 1.58 -7.97
C ILE A 114 7.77 2.47 -9.19
N ILE A 115 8.81 2.81 -9.95
CA ILE A 115 8.67 3.64 -11.16
C ILE A 115 7.81 2.92 -12.20
N LEU A 116 7.99 1.61 -12.41
CA LEU A 116 7.16 0.79 -13.29
C LEU A 116 5.68 0.88 -12.92
N MET A 117 5.34 0.76 -11.61
CA MET A 117 3.95 0.85 -11.16
C MET A 117 3.34 2.22 -11.48
N VAL A 118 4.07 3.30 -11.23
CA VAL A 118 3.61 4.65 -11.54
C VAL A 118 3.46 4.87 -13.06
N MET A 119 4.41 4.38 -13.86
CA MET A 119 4.31 4.42 -15.33
C MET A 119 3.09 3.67 -15.85
N LEU A 120 2.79 2.48 -15.31
CA LEU A 120 1.59 1.71 -15.67
C LEU A 120 0.32 2.48 -15.34
N ILE A 121 0.22 3.05 -14.14
CA ILE A 121 -0.94 3.83 -13.70
C ILE A 121 -1.11 5.07 -14.60
N GLU A 122 -0.05 5.80 -14.89
CA GLU A 122 -0.08 6.99 -15.75
C GLU A 122 -0.43 6.66 -17.20
N TYR A 123 0.21 5.64 -17.77
CA TYR A 123 -0.02 5.26 -19.16
C TYR A 123 -1.46 4.81 -19.42
N TYR A 124 -2.05 4.08 -18.45
CA TYR A 124 -3.41 3.56 -18.52
C TYR A 124 -4.45 4.42 -17.77
N LYS A 125 -4.13 5.68 -17.42
CA LYS A 125 -5.03 6.54 -16.64
C LYS A 125 -6.44 6.66 -17.20
N GLU A 126 -6.59 6.71 -18.55
CA GLU A 126 -7.91 6.75 -19.20
C GLU A 126 -8.69 5.43 -19.05
N ARG A 127 -8.00 4.35 -18.70
CA ARG A 127 -8.55 3.02 -18.44
C ARG A 127 -8.15 2.53 -17.05
N ILE A 128 -8.15 3.43 -16.07
CA ILE A 128 -7.69 3.18 -14.69
C ILE A 128 -8.37 1.98 -14.04
N HIS A 129 -9.61 1.66 -14.44
CA HIS A 129 -10.33 0.48 -13.96
C HIS A 129 -9.57 -0.83 -14.24
N ILE A 130 -8.87 -0.95 -15.38
CA ILE A 130 -8.06 -2.13 -15.71
C ILE A 130 -6.92 -2.27 -14.69
N ILE A 131 -6.27 -1.18 -14.36
CA ILE A 131 -5.17 -1.14 -13.41
C ILE A 131 -5.65 -1.50 -12.00
N ILE A 132 -6.79 -0.94 -11.57
CA ILE A 132 -7.37 -1.25 -10.23
C ILE A 132 -7.76 -2.73 -10.16
N ILE A 133 -8.39 -3.27 -11.20
CA ILE A 133 -8.76 -4.69 -11.29
C ILE A 133 -7.49 -5.56 -11.24
N ALA A 134 -6.44 -5.19 -11.98
CA ALA A 134 -5.18 -5.93 -11.98
C ALA A 134 -4.53 -5.95 -10.58
N PHE A 135 -4.53 -4.83 -9.86
CA PHE A 135 -4.09 -4.78 -8.47
C PHE A 135 -4.95 -5.67 -7.56
N ALA A 136 -6.28 -5.59 -7.69
CA ALA A 136 -7.19 -6.41 -6.89
C ALA A 136 -6.92 -7.91 -7.10
N ILE A 137 -6.74 -8.35 -8.34
CA ILE A 137 -6.42 -9.75 -8.67
C ILE A 137 -5.05 -10.12 -8.09
N ALA A 138 -4.00 -9.31 -8.34
CA ALA A 138 -2.64 -9.60 -7.93
C ALA A 138 -2.52 -9.74 -6.39
N PHE A 139 -3.07 -8.79 -5.65
CA PHE A 139 -3.07 -8.86 -4.18
C PHE A 139 -3.93 -10.01 -3.65
N SER A 140 -5.09 -10.30 -4.28
CA SER A 140 -5.92 -11.45 -3.90
C SER A 140 -5.19 -12.77 -4.09
N VAL A 141 -4.49 -12.95 -5.22
CA VAL A 141 -3.66 -14.13 -5.48
C VAL A 141 -2.59 -14.29 -4.40
N CYS A 142 -1.90 -13.21 -4.02
CA CYS A 142 -0.91 -13.26 -2.95
C CYS A 142 -1.53 -13.70 -1.60
N VAL A 143 -2.72 -13.19 -1.24
CA VAL A 143 -3.41 -13.57 0.00
C VAL A 143 -3.82 -15.04 -0.03
N TYR A 144 -4.36 -15.54 -1.15
CA TYR A 144 -4.75 -16.95 -1.26
C TYR A 144 -3.54 -17.89 -1.23
N LEU A 145 -2.44 -17.53 -1.92
CA LEU A 145 -1.21 -18.31 -1.87
C LEU A 145 -0.61 -18.35 -0.46
N ASN A 146 -0.67 -17.24 0.27
CA ASN A 146 -0.24 -17.19 1.66
C ASN A 146 -1.09 -18.10 2.55
N LEU A 147 -2.43 -18.06 2.41
CA LEU A 147 -3.33 -18.96 3.14
C LEU A 147 -3.02 -20.43 2.81
N PHE A 148 -2.86 -20.75 1.52
CA PHE A 148 -2.50 -22.12 1.09
C PHE A 148 -1.20 -22.58 1.75
N HIS A 149 -0.17 -21.73 1.75
CA HIS A 149 1.10 -22.04 2.40
C HIS A 149 0.95 -22.28 3.91
N MET A 150 0.21 -21.42 4.61
CA MET A 150 -0.04 -21.55 6.04
C MET A 150 -0.80 -22.84 6.39
N LEU A 151 -1.73 -23.28 5.53
CA LEU A 151 -2.49 -24.51 5.73
C LEU A 151 -1.68 -25.77 5.42
N THR A 152 -0.74 -25.70 4.48
CA THR A 152 0.10 -26.83 4.08
C THR A 152 1.34 -27.02 4.97
N HIS A 153 1.75 -25.96 5.68
CA HIS A 153 2.94 -25.95 6.54
C HIS A 153 2.63 -25.34 7.93
N PRO A 154 1.63 -25.89 8.66
CA PRO A 154 1.24 -25.34 9.95
C PRO A 154 2.33 -25.44 11.02
N GLU A 155 3.27 -26.36 10.88
CA GLU A 155 4.43 -26.54 11.75
C GLU A 155 5.34 -25.31 11.77
N LEU A 156 5.45 -24.58 10.63
CA LEU A 156 6.28 -23.37 10.53
C LEU A 156 5.67 -22.19 11.31
N LEU A 157 4.36 -22.21 11.56
CA LEU A 157 3.68 -21.18 12.35
C LEU A 157 3.94 -21.38 13.86
N LEU A 158 4.15 -22.61 14.29
CA LEU A 158 4.37 -22.97 15.69
C LEU A 158 5.85 -22.85 16.10
N MET A 159 6.76 -22.91 15.13
CA MET A 159 8.22 -22.81 15.35
C MET A 159 8.72 -21.35 15.47
N GLY A 160 7.88 -20.40 15.28
CA GLY A 160 7.90 -18.96 15.07
C GLY A 160 9.15 -18.18 15.44
N GLU A 161 9.55 -18.10 16.68
CA GLU A 161 10.56 -17.10 17.07
C GLU A 161 11.98 -17.67 17.22
N GLU A 162 12.13 -18.93 17.60
CA GLU A 162 13.47 -19.49 17.90
C GLU A 162 14.35 -19.78 16.69
N LYS A 163 13.78 -19.91 15.46
CA LYS A 163 14.54 -20.36 14.28
C LYS A 163 14.53 -19.39 13.08
N ASN A 164 14.00 -18.18 13.19
CA ASN A 164 13.81 -17.25 12.04
C ASN A 164 13.08 -17.88 10.82
N ILE A 165 12.36 -18.98 11.02
CA ILE A 165 11.60 -19.66 9.98
C ILE A 165 10.18 -19.07 9.99
N ARG A 166 9.76 -18.51 8.86
CA ARG A 166 8.50 -17.82 8.71
C ARG A 166 7.47 -18.76 8.10
N GLY A 167 6.36 -18.98 8.80
CA GLY A 167 5.25 -19.79 8.32
C GLY A 167 4.33 -19.11 7.32
N PHE A 168 4.70 -17.92 6.80
CA PHE A 168 3.86 -17.15 5.87
C PHE A 168 4.71 -16.58 4.73
N LEU A 169 4.13 -16.58 3.52
CA LEU A 169 4.76 -16.07 2.31
C LEU A 169 4.59 -14.56 2.14
N LEU A 170 3.53 -13.99 2.69
CA LEU A 170 3.11 -12.62 2.45
C LEU A 170 3.85 -11.64 3.35
N GLY A 171 5.06 -11.26 2.96
CA GLY A 171 5.87 -10.30 3.68
C GLY A 171 6.94 -10.92 4.57
N ASP A 172 7.80 -10.07 5.09
CA ASP A 172 8.96 -10.43 5.90
C ASP A 172 8.66 -10.54 7.40
N ASN A 173 7.49 -10.07 7.83
CA ASN A 173 6.99 -10.20 9.19
C ASN A 173 5.44 -10.14 9.21
N TYR A 174 4.83 -10.50 10.35
CA TYR A 174 3.37 -10.57 10.49
C TYR A 174 2.68 -9.19 10.34
N ASN A 175 3.33 -8.08 10.68
CA ASN A 175 2.77 -6.75 10.44
C ASN A 175 2.84 -6.36 8.96
N ALA A 176 3.94 -6.68 8.29
CA ALA A 176 4.07 -6.50 6.86
C ALA A 176 3.04 -7.31 6.07
N MET A 177 2.76 -8.55 6.49
CA MET A 177 1.69 -9.38 5.93
C MET A 177 0.34 -8.66 6.01
N GLY A 178 -0.01 -8.11 7.17
CA GLY A 178 -1.28 -7.39 7.35
C GLY A 178 -1.43 -6.16 6.45
N SER A 179 -0.34 -5.44 6.17
CA SER A 179 -0.36 -4.31 5.25
C SER A 179 -0.76 -4.73 3.83
N ARG A 180 -0.26 -5.86 3.35
CA ARG A 180 -0.56 -6.40 2.02
C ARG A 180 -2.00 -6.91 1.94
N MET A 181 -2.51 -7.50 3.03
CA MET A 181 -3.90 -7.89 3.16
C MET A 181 -4.85 -6.68 3.15
N LEU A 182 -4.48 -5.58 3.80
CA LEU A 182 -5.21 -4.32 3.74
C LEU A 182 -5.34 -3.81 2.29
N PHE A 183 -4.25 -3.89 1.50
CA PHE A 183 -4.30 -3.55 0.08
C PHE A 183 -5.24 -4.46 -0.72
N ALA A 184 -5.21 -5.77 -0.48
CA ALA A 184 -6.11 -6.71 -1.12
C ALA A 184 -7.58 -6.33 -0.85
N ILE A 185 -7.94 -6.06 0.40
CA ILE A 185 -9.27 -5.62 0.79
C ILE A 185 -9.63 -4.32 0.06
N ALA A 186 -8.78 -3.30 0.15
CA ALA A 186 -9.06 -1.98 -0.39
C ALA A 186 -9.25 -1.99 -1.91
N MET A 187 -8.39 -2.69 -2.66
CA MET A 187 -8.54 -2.79 -4.12
C MET A 187 -9.82 -3.54 -4.50
N ASN A 188 -10.19 -4.60 -3.78
CA ASN A 188 -11.46 -5.30 -4.00
C ASN A 188 -12.68 -4.41 -3.68
N VAL A 189 -12.62 -3.60 -2.61
CA VAL A 189 -13.69 -2.61 -2.30
C VAL A 189 -13.84 -1.61 -3.44
N VAL A 190 -12.75 -1.10 -4.00
CA VAL A 190 -12.80 -0.16 -5.13
C VAL A 190 -13.37 -0.83 -6.38
N CYS A 191 -13.10 -2.11 -6.61
CA CYS A 191 -13.67 -2.87 -7.71
C CYS A 191 -15.19 -3.02 -7.65
N LEU A 192 -15.83 -2.86 -6.49
CA LEU A 192 -17.30 -2.81 -6.37
C LEU A 192 -17.93 -1.67 -7.18
N LYS A 193 -17.16 -0.61 -7.51
CA LYS A 193 -17.60 0.46 -8.41
C LYS A 193 -17.86 -0.06 -9.82
N PHE A 194 -17.13 -1.09 -10.24
CA PHE A 194 -17.21 -1.63 -11.60
C PHE A 194 -18.18 -2.81 -11.71
N SER A 195 -18.25 -3.65 -10.65
CA SER A 195 -19.19 -4.79 -10.60
C SER A 195 -19.44 -5.25 -9.17
N LYS A 196 -20.70 -5.55 -8.85
CA LYS A 196 -21.08 -6.15 -7.56
C LYS A 196 -20.55 -7.58 -7.37
N TRP A 197 -20.20 -8.27 -8.45
CA TRP A 197 -19.61 -9.61 -8.39
C TRP A 197 -18.29 -9.66 -7.60
N TRP A 198 -17.62 -8.52 -7.45
CA TRP A 198 -16.42 -8.44 -6.61
C TRP A 198 -16.70 -8.73 -5.13
N LEU A 199 -17.96 -8.71 -4.67
CA LEU A 199 -18.33 -9.16 -3.32
C LEU A 199 -17.97 -10.64 -3.09
N LEU A 200 -18.04 -11.49 -4.13
CA LEU A 200 -17.68 -12.90 -4.04
C LEU A 200 -16.20 -13.12 -3.73
N ASN A 201 -15.34 -12.19 -4.13
CA ASN A 201 -13.91 -12.22 -3.79
C ASN A 201 -13.62 -11.42 -2.51
N LEU A 202 -14.28 -10.29 -2.31
CA LEU A 202 -14.05 -9.40 -1.16
C LEU A 202 -14.36 -10.08 0.18
N ILE A 203 -15.50 -10.79 0.28
CA ILE A 203 -15.90 -11.44 1.53
C ILE A 203 -14.87 -12.49 1.98
N PRO A 204 -14.45 -13.46 1.14
CA PRO A 204 -13.38 -14.38 1.50
C PRO A 204 -12.07 -13.66 1.87
N ILE A 205 -11.67 -12.64 1.12
CA ILE A 205 -10.43 -11.88 1.41
C ILE A 205 -10.50 -11.22 2.79
N ILE A 206 -11.64 -10.62 3.18
CA ILE A 206 -11.82 -10.04 4.52
C ILE A 206 -11.70 -11.11 5.60
N ILE A 207 -12.40 -12.24 5.43
CA ILE A 207 -12.40 -13.34 6.40
C ILE A 207 -10.98 -13.91 6.57
N ILE A 208 -10.31 -14.20 5.47
CA ILE A 208 -8.92 -14.71 5.47
C ILE A 208 -7.99 -13.71 6.14
N SER A 209 -8.07 -12.44 5.75
CA SER A 209 -7.18 -11.40 6.27
C SER A 209 -7.35 -11.19 7.77
N LEU A 210 -8.58 -11.00 8.25
CA LEU A 210 -8.85 -10.84 9.68
C LEU A 210 -8.51 -12.10 10.46
N GLY A 211 -8.92 -13.27 9.96
CA GLY A 211 -8.61 -14.56 10.58
C GLY A 211 -7.10 -14.77 10.71
N THR A 212 -6.34 -14.50 9.65
CA THR A 212 -4.88 -14.66 9.66
C THR A 212 -4.20 -13.69 10.63
N VAL A 213 -4.51 -12.37 10.59
CA VAL A 213 -3.84 -11.40 11.46
C VAL A 213 -4.18 -11.60 12.94
N LEU A 214 -5.39 -12.07 13.25
CA LEU A 214 -5.77 -12.42 14.62
C LEU A 214 -5.07 -13.70 15.07
N PHE A 215 -4.97 -14.70 14.20
CA PHE A 215 -4.30 -15.97 14.50
C PHE A 215 -2.81 -15.77 14.82
N VAL A 216 -2.12 -14.93 14.04
CA VAL A 216 -0.69 -14.63 14.28
C VAL A 216 -0.46 -13.55 15.34
N GLY A 217 -1.51 -12.99 15.96
CA GLY A 217 -1.41 -11.99 17.02
C GLY A 217 -0.97 -10.60 16.55
N SER A 218 -1.09 -10.25 15.27
CA SER A 218 -0.70 -8.93 14.73
C SER A 218 -1.75 -7.86 15.04
N MET A 219 -1.69 -7.29 16.25
CA MET A 219 -2.64 -6.27 16.70
C MET A 219 -2.61 -5.00 15.84
N THR A 220 -1.43 -4.56 15.39
CA THR A 220 -1.29 -3.40 14.49
C THR A 220 -2.05 -3.64 13.18
N SER A 221 -1.86 -4.80 12.56
CA SER A 221 -2.54 -5.16 11.32
C SER A 221 -4.05 -5.29 11.51
N ALA A 222 -4.49 -5.93 12.60
CA ALA A 222 -5.90 -6.06 12.93
C ALA A 222 -6.56 -4.68 13.10
N THR A 223 -5.88 -3.75 13.80
CA THR A 223 -6.37 -2.38 14.02
C THR A 223 -6.52 -1.62 12.69
N VAL A 224 -5.52 -1.64 11.82
CA VAL A 224 -5.59 -0.87 10.54
C VAL A 224 -6.60 -1.47 9.57
N ILE A 225 -6.74 -2.81 9.49
CA ILE A 225 -7.77 -3.45 8.68
C ILE A 225 -9.16 -3.09 9.21
N SER A 226 -9.39 -3.19 10.53
CA SER A 226 -10.65 -2.84 11.16
C SER A 226 -11.01 -1.37 10.96
N LEU A 227 -10.04 -0.48 11.11
CA LEU A 227 -10.24 0.95 10.88
C LEU A 227 -10.61 1.24 9.41
N PHE A 228 -9.96 0.60 8.45
CA PHE A 228 -10.33 0.73 7.03
C PHE A 228 -11.75 0.21 6.78
N LEU A 229 -12.13 -0.92 7.35
CA LEU A 229 -13.49 -1.45 7.24
C LEU A 229 -14.52 -0.49 7.88
N LEU A 230 -14.20 0.17 8.99
CA LEU A 230 -15.03 1.23 9.58
C LEU A 230 -15.20 2.41 8.60
N TYR A 231 -14.14 2.85 7.91
CA TYR A 231 -14.28 3.85 6.85
C TYR A 231 -15.22 3.38 5.73
N CYS A 232 -15.20 2.10 5.38
CA CYS A 232 -16.13 1.52 4.40
C CYS A 232 -17.61 1.58 4.86
N LEU A 233 -17.90 1.73 6.14
CA LEU A 233 -19.26 1.86 6.66
C LEU A 233 -19.77 3.31 6.64
N ILE A 234 -18.90 4.32 6.52
CA ILE A 234 -19.29 5.74 6.49
C ILE A 234 -20.02 6.04 5.17
N PRO A 235 -21.35 6.37 5.20
CA PRO A 235 -22.12 6.55 3.97
C PRO A 235 -21.88 7.90 3.30
N ASN A 236 -21.52 8.92 4.07
CA ASN A 236 -21.47 10.32 3.65
C ASN A 236 -20.04 10.74 3.27
N CYS A 237 -19.86 11.24 2.04
CA CYS A 237 -18.58 11.72 1.55
C CYS A 237 -17.96 12.82 2.42
N ARG A 238 -18.78 13.75 2.95
CA ARG A 238 -18.28 14.82 3.83
C ARG A 238 -17.72 14.25 5.13
N MET A 239 -18.43 13.33 5.77
CA MET A 239 -17.95 12.66 6.99
C MET A 239 -16.67 11.87 6.71
N LEU A 240 -16.61 11.18 5.56
CA LEU A 240 -15.44 10.42 5.15
C LEU A 240 -14.23 11.34 4.95
N LYS A 241 -14.37 12.48 4.26
CA LYS A 241 -13.33 13.50 4.12
C LYS A 241 -12.83 14.01 5.47
N ILE A 242 -13.76 14.37 6.38
CA ILE A 242 -13.42 14.83 7.73
C ILE A 242 -12.63 13.73 8.48
N GLY A 243 -13.09 12.49 8.44
CA GLY A 243 -12.41 11.36 9.10
C GLY A 243 -10.99 11.13 8.56
N ILE A 244 -10.80 11.21 7.25
CA ILE A 244 -9.48 11.08 6.61
C ILE A 244 -8.55 12.20 7.06
N VAL A 245 -9.01 13.46 7.03
CA VAL A 245 -8.21 14.63 7.46
C VAL A 245 -7.89 14.53 8.95
N ALA A 246 -8.85 14.16 9.79
CA ALA A 246 -8.65 13.98 11.21
C ALA A 246 -7.60 12.89 11.51
N LEU A 247 -7.68 11.75 10.81
CA LEU A 247 -6.69 10.67 10.95
C LEU A 247 -5.29 11.14 10.53
N MET A 248 -5.17 11.83 9.39
CA MET A 248 -3.88 12.36 8.92
C MET A 248 -3.30 13.38 9.90
N SER A 249 -4.13 14.25 10.48
CA SER A 249 -3.71 15.20 11.51
C SER A 249 -3.23 14.48 12.77
N MET A 250 -3.94 13.44 13.21
CA MET A 250 -3.57 12.63 14.36
C MET A 250 -2.23 11.90 14.11
N VAL A 251 -2.04 11.30 12.93
CA VAL A 251 -0.78 10.66 12.53
C VAL A 251 0.38 11.66 12.54
N PHE A 252 0.16 12.86 12.02
CA PHE A 252 1.16 13.93 12.02
C PHE A 252 1.54 14.38 13.43
N LEU A 253 0.55 14.60 14.28
CA LEU A 253 0.79 14.95 15.69
C LEU A 253 1.52 13.83 16.43
N PHE A 254 1.11 12.58 16.23
CA PHE A 254 1.79 11.43 16.83
C PHE A 254 3.25 11.33 16.36
N GLN A 255 3.52 11.56 15.09
CA GLN A 255 4.88 11.56 14.56
C GLN A 255 5.76 12.62 15.24
N ILE A 256 5.22 13.86 15.42
CA ILE A 256 5.98 14.97 16.02
C ILE A 256 6.15 14.77 17.53
N PHE A 257 5.06 14.47 18.24
CA PHE A 257 5.06 14.49 19.71
C PHE A 257 5.49 13.16 20.34
N VAL A 258 5.51 12.08 19.57
CA VAL A 258 5.89 10.76 20.06
C VAL A 258 7.11 10.23 19.34
N CYS A 259 7.01 9.98 18.01
CA CYS A 259 8.07 9.29 17.30
C CYS A 259 9.38 10.09 17.19
N PHE A 260 9.32 11.44 17.10
CA PHE A 260 10.51 12.27 17.05
C PHE A 260 11.13 12.52 18.43
N GLN A 261 10.38 12.37 19.51
CA GLN A 261 10.94 12.46 20.87
C GLN A 261 11.72 11.20 21.28
N GLY A 262 11.41 10.04 20.66
CA GLY A 262 12.04 8.78 21.02
C GLY A 262 11.93 8.50 22.52
N LYS A 263 13.05 8.23 23.19
CA LYS A 263 13.10 8.05 24.65
C LYS A 263 12.68 9.27 25.45
N GLY A 264 12.77 10.45 24.88
CA GLY A 264 12.41 11.69 25.58
C GLY A 264 10.95 11.71 26.05
N ILE A 265 10.08 10.92 25.44
CA ILE A 265 8.67 10.82 25.83
C ILE A 265 8.49 10.25 27.25
N GLU A 266 9.40 9.40 27.72
CA GLU A 266 9.38 8.81 29.06
C GLU A 266 9.53 9.87 30.18
N ASN A 267 10.10 11.02 29.86
CA ASN A 267 10.24 12.16 30.77
C ASN A 267 9.03 13.10 30.79
N ASN A 268 8.01 12.83 29.94
CA ASN A 268 6.81 13.64 29.85
C ASN A 268 5.68 13.01 30.67
N GLU A 269 5.44 13.52 31.90
CA GLU A 269 4.43 12.99 32.81
C GLU A 269 3.01 12.90 32.18
N LEU A 270 2.61 13.88 31.34
CA LEU A 270 1.33 13.85 30.68
C LEU A 270 1.25 12.73 29.62
N ALA A 271 2.35 12.47 28.90
CA ALA A 271 2.41 11.40 27.93
C ALA A 271 2.40 10.03 28.63
N VAL A 272 3.15 9.87 29.70
CA VAL A 272 3.16 8.66 30.54
C VAL A 272 1.76 8.38 31.04
N TYR A 273 1.12 9.35 31.72
CA TYR A 273 -0.25 9.21 32.23
C TYR A 273 -1.24 8.80 31.12
N PHE A 274 -1.19 9.46 29.95
CA PHE A 274 -2.11 9.16 28.86
C PHE A 274 -1.88 7.76 28.26
N ILE A 275 -0.61 7.37 28.06
CA ILE A 275 -0.26 6.11 27.39
C ILE A 275 -0.39 4.92 28.35
N GLU A 276 0.09 5.04 29.59
CA GLU A 276 0.08 3.93 30.54
C GLU A 276 -1.24 3.83 31.31
N ASP A 277 -1.74 4.96 31.86
CA ASP A 277 -2.92 4.91 32.74
C ASP A 277 -4.23 4.91 31.93
N ILE A 278 -4.32 5.67 30.81
CA ILE A 278 -5.56 5.72 30.01
C ILE A 278 -5.59 4.65 28.94
N LEU A 279 -4.50 4.49 28.15
CA LEU A 279 -4.47 3.52 27.05
C LEU A 279 -4.01 2.12 27.48
N GLY A 280 -3.48 1.95 28.69
CA GLY A 280 -2.97 0.67 29.20
C GLY A 280 -1.85 0.09 28.32
N LYS A 281 -1.01 0.95 27.73
CA LYS A 281 0.09 0.56 26.87
C LYS A 281 1.42 0.92 27.50
N ASP A 282 2.45 0.10 27.28
CA ASP A 282 3.81 0.42 27.66
C ASP A 282 4.29 1.68 26.90
N ILE A 283 4.83 2.68 27.64
CA ILE A 283 5.35 3.93 27.09
C ILE A 283 6.46 3.71 26.06
N THR A 284 7.16 2.59 26.13
CA THR A 284 8.21 2.24 25.18
C THR A 284 7.67 1.76 23.83
N PHE A 285 6.34 1.56 23.70
CA PHE A 285 5.72 0.97 22.51
C PHE A 285 6.42 -0.32 22.05
N THR A 286 6.70 -1.22 22.96
CA THR A 286 7.44 -2.46 22.70
C THR A 286 8.86 -2.16 22.21
N GLN A 287 9.56 -1.29 22.95
CA GLN A 287 10.94 -0.85 22.68
C GLN A 287 11.14 0.02 21.43
N ARG A 288 10.08 0.48 20.77
CA ARG A 288 10.20 1.34 19.58
C ARG A 288 10.79 2.71 19.89
N THR A 289 10.55 3.27 21.07
CA THR A 289 11.18 4.53 21.51
C THR A 289 12.71 4.46 21.45
N PHE A 290 13.31 3.32 21.80
CA PHE A 290 14.75 3.11 21.68
C PHE A 290 15.22 3.06 20.21
N MET A 291 14.42 2.46 19.33
CA MET A 291 14.72 2.42 17.89
C MET A 291 14.63 3.81 17.28
N TRP A 292 13.63 4.62 17.67
CA TRP A 292 13.47 6.00 17.18
C TRP A 292 14.59 6.92 17.70
N ASP A 293 15.02 6.76 18.94
CA ASP A 293 16.18 7.47 19.51
C ASP A 293 17.48 7.12 18.75
N SER A 294 17.69 5.84 18.45
CA SER A 294 18.82 5.39 17.64
C SER A 294 18.74 5.92 16.20
N ALA A 295 17.54 5.92 15.58
CA ALA A 295 17.31 6.47 14.25
C ALA A 295 17.61 7.96 14.19
N SER A 296 17.25 8.73 15.23
CA SER A 296 17.55 10.17 15.31
C SER A 296 19.05 10.44 15.37
N LYS A 297 19.81 9.65 16.11
CA LYS A 297 21.27 9.76 16.21
C LYS A 297 21.96 9.48 14.87
N ILE A 298 21.51 8.43 14.16
CA ILE A 298 22.00 8.11 12.81
C ILE A 298 21.66 9.22 11.83
N PHE A 299 20.41 9.71 11.85
CA PHE A 299 19.98 10.78 10.96
C PHE A 299 20.86 12.05 11.09
N VAL A 300 21.24 12.45 12.29
CA VAL A 300 22.08 13.63 12.51
C VAL A 300 23.45 13.51 11.84
N LEU A 301 23.96 12.30 11.61
CA LEU A 301 25.24 12.08 10.94
C LEU A 301 25.16 12.25 9.40
N SER A 302 23.97 12.08 8.79
CA SER A 302 23.75 12.29 7.36
C SER A 302 22.35 12.87 7.08
N PRO A 303 22.08 14.13 7.51
CA PRO A 303 20.71 14.65 7.53
C PRO A 303 20.20 15.00 6.11
N LEU A 304 21.07 15.32 5.16
CA LEU A 304 20.67 15.82 3.85
C LEU A 304 20.26 14.71 2.90
N TYR A 305 21.08 13.67 2.75
CA TYR A 305 20.92 12.61 1.74
C TYR A 305 20.83 11.19 2.33
N GLY A 306 20.96 11.03 3.66
CA GLY A 306 20.84 9.74 4.34
C GLY A 306 21.93 8.73 3.94
N TYR A 307 21.58 7.44 3.99
CA TYR A 307 22.52 6.31 3.77
C TYR A 307 22.17 5.45 2.56
N GLY A 308 21.12 5.76 1.84
CA GLY A 308 20.61 4.93 0.76
C GLY A 308 19.74 3.77 1.26
N TYR A 309 19.56 2.76 0.41
CA TYR A 309 18.81 1.57 0.76
C TYR A 309 19.60 0.75 1.79
N VAL A 310 19.01 0.51 2.94
CA VAL A 310 19.57 -0.29 4.03
C VAL A 310 18.53 -1.25 4.61
N HIS A 311 18.98 -2.37 5.16
CA HIS A 311 18.11 -3.36 5.79
C HIS A 311 18.84 -4.12 6.91
N GLY A 312 18.21 -5.09 7.54
CA GLY A 312 18.59 -5.90 8.67
C GLY A 312 20.01 -5.77 9.20
N GLU A 313 21.00 -6.34 8.53
CA GLU A 313 22.40 -6.35 8.99
C GLU A 313 22.97 -4.95 9.21
N TRP A 314 22.63 -4.00 8.33
CA TRP A 314 23.07 -2.63 8.49
C TRP A 314 22.47 -2.00 9.75
N TYR A 315 21.18 -2.26 10.02
CA TYR A 315 20.53 -1.76 11.23
C TYR A 315 21.10 -2.38 12.48
N TYR A 316 21.39 -3.70 12.50
CA TYR A 316 22.06 -4.38 13.60
C TYR A 316 23.42 -3.75 13.93
N SER A 317 24.17 -3.37 12.93
CA SER A 317 25.52 -2.80 13.10
C SER A 317 25.48 -1.33 13.54
N ASN A 318 24.46 -0.55 13.15
CA ASN A 318 24.45 0.91 13.30
C ASN A 318 23.41 1.42 14.31
N MET A 319 22.35 0.67 14.60
CA MET A 319 21.32 1.10 15.57
C MET A 319 21.41 0.34 16.88
N SER A 320 21.13 -0.96 16.86
CA SER A 320 21.25 -1.85 18.00
C SER A 320 21.26 -3.31 17.54
N SER A 321 21.81 -4.19 18.35
CA SER A 321 21.89 -5.62 18.08
C SER A 321 20.54 -6.35 17.88
N HIS A 322 19.41 -5.68 18.14
CA HIS A 322 18.07 -6.24 18.03
C HIS A 322 17.20 -5.50 17.00
N ALA A 323 17.69 -4.40 16.40
CA ALA A 323 16.90 -3.57 15.48
C ALA A 323 17.01 -4.07 14.04
N MET A 324 15.91 -4.57 13.48
CA MET A 324 15.81 -4.86 12.03
C MET A 324 15.44 -3.62 11.20
N GLY A 325 15.18 -2.48 11.87
CA GLY A 325 14.79 -1.22 11.24
C GLY A 325 14.24 -0.23 12.27
N PRO A 326 13.91 1.00 11.87
CA PRO A 326 13.39 2.02 12.78
C PRO A 326 11.92 1.78 13.16
N HIS A 327 11.25 0.77 12.57
CA HIS A 327 9.81 0.52 12.74
C HIS A 327 8.94 1.79 12.67
N ASN A 328 9.34 2.71 11.78
CA ASN A 328 8.64 3.96 11.52
C ASN A 328 9.00 4.42 10.10
N TYR A 329 7.98 4.72 9.29
CA TYR A 329 8.16 5.03 7.87
C TYR A 329 8.90 6.35 7.64
N ILE A 330 8.61 7.38 8.45
CA ILE A 330 9.27 8.69 8.32
C ILE A 330 10.76 8.58 8.68
N TRP A 331 11.10 7.86 9.75
CA TRP A 331 12.49 7.57 10.08
C TRP A 331 13.19 6.74 8.97
N SER A 332 12.46 5.80 8.34
CA SER A 332 13.02 5.07 7.19
C SER A 332 13.32 5.99 6.02
N LEU A 333 12.43 6.93 5.67
CA LEU A 333 12.68 7.92 4.61
C LEU A 333 13.90 8.80 4.94
N LEU A 334 14.01 9.25 6.19
CA LEU A 334 15.14 10.07 6.65
C LEU A 334 16.47 9.30 6.63
N ILE A 335 16.45 8.00 6.96
CA ILE A 335 17.64 7.15 6.87
C ILE A 335 17.99 6.87 5.40
N TYR A 336 17.01 6.62 4.52
CA TYR A 336 17.26 6.28 3.13
C TYR A 336 17.76 7.46 2.29
N GLY A 337 17.18 8.64 2.45
CA GLY A 337 17.49 9.78 1.58
C GLY A 337 17.47 11.15 2.26
N GLY A 338 17.50 11.17 3.60
CA GLY A 338 17.54 12.40 4.38
C GLY A 338 16.32 13.31 4.16
N ILE A 339 16.52 14.58 4.46
CA ILE A 339 15.50 15.63 4.26
C ILE A 339 15.12 15.75 2.78
N LEU A 340 16.05 15.49 1.85
CA LEU A 340 15.75 15.54 0.42
C LEU A 340 14.66 14.55 0.04
N LEU A 341 14.78 13.28 0.45
CA LEU A 341 13.78 12.25 0.16
C LEU A 341 12.45 12.56 0.84
N LEU A 342 12.48 12.96 2.10
CA LEU A 342 11.27 13.33 2.85
C LEU A 342 10.53 14.50 2.18
N SER A 343 11.26 15.52 1.68
CA SER A 343 10.68 16.66 0.98
C SER A 343 9.99 16.26 -0.33
N VAL A 344 10.64 15.42 -1.13
CA VAL A 344 10.06 14.89 -2.37
C VAL A 344 8.83 14.03 -2.08
N PHE A 345 8.90 13.18 -1.08
CA PHE A 345 7.79 12.33 -0.67
C PHE A 345 6.59 13.15 -0.13
N THR A 346 6.86 14.20 0.66
CA THR A 346 5.83 15.14 1.13
C THR A 346 5.16 15.83 -0.05
N TYR A 347 5.92 16.23 -1.08
CA TYR A 347 5.37 16.84 -2.28
C TYR A 347 4.51 15.86 -3.10
N ILE A 348 4.94 14.60 -3.25
CA ILE A 348 4.13 13.53 -3.88
C ILE A 348 2.80 13.37 -3.15
N SER A 349 2.84 13.31 -1.82
CA SER A 349 1.64 13.20 -0.98
C SER A 349 0.71 14.42 -1.16
N TYR A 350 1.27 15.64 -1.16
CA TYR A 350 0.52 16.87 -1.42
C TYR A 350 -0.18 16.83 -2.79
N LEU A 351 0.54 16.45 -3.86
CA LEU A 351 -0.03 16.34 -5.21
C LEU A 351 -1.27 15.44 -5.25
N SER A 352 -1.28 14.36 -4.48
CA SER A 352 -2.41 13.43 -4.39
C SER A 352 -3.54 14.00 -3.53
N PHE A 353 -3.23 14.46 -2.32
CA PHE A 353 -4.25 14.87 -1.36
C PHE A 353 -4.92 16.21 -1.68
N ARG A 354 -4.28 17.11 -2.44
CA ARG A 354 -4.87 18.43 -2.80
C ARG A 354 -6.23 18.32 -3.48
N ARG A 355 -6.54 17.20 -4.13
CA ARG A 355 -7.81 16.97 -4.83
C ARG A 355 -8.91 16.37 -3.95
N ILE A 356 -8.63 16.02 -2.70
CA ILE A 356 -9.61 15.34 -1.82
C ILE A 356 -10.92 16.14 -1.67
N ILE A 357 -10.83 17.47 -1.69
CA ILE A 357 -12.00 18.35 -1.51
C ILE A 357 -12.94 18.25 -2.72
N GLU A 358 -12.40 18.06 -3.92
CA GLU A 358 -13.13 18.02 -5.19
C GLU A 358 -13.86 16.68 -5.40
N ILE A 359 -13.53 15.63 -4.64
CA ILE A 359 -14.02 14.28 -4.88
C ILE A 359 -15.34 14.06 -4.13
N ASP A 360 -16.41 13.78 -4.86
CA ASP A 360 -17.72 13.44 -4.31
C ASP A 360 -18.11 11.97 -4.52
N ASP A 361 -17.16 11.14 -4.95
CA ASP A 361 -17.34 9.70 -5.05
C ASP A 361 -16.79 9.00 -3.81
N ARG A 362 -17.68 8.32 -3.08
CA ARG A 362 -17.35 7.62 -1.84
C ARG A 362 -16.30 6.53 -2.03
N ILE A 363 -16.39 5.76 -3.12
CA ILE A 363 -15.45 4.64 -3.37
C ILE A 363 -14.05 5.19 -3.67
N ILE A 364 -13.97 6.30 -4.40
CA ILE A 364 -12.69 6.97 -4.64
C ILE A 364 -12.10 7.53 -3.34
N LEU A 365 -12.92 8.09 -2.47
CA LEU A 365 -12.47 8.56 -1.15
C LEU A 365 -11.91 7.43 -0.28
N LEU A 366 -12.34 6.18 -0.48
CA LEU A 366 -11.75 5.04 0.23
C LEU A 366 -10.30 4.75 -0.15
N LEU A 367 -9.82 5.18 -1.34
CA LEU A 367 -8.37 5.15 -1.66
C LEU A 367 -7.57 6.16 -0.83
N TYR A 368 -8.16 7.33 -0.54
CA TYR A 368 -7.55 8.27 0.39
C TYR A 368 -7.56 7.74 1.83
N ALA A 369 -8.67 7.09 2.22
CA ALA A 369 -8.75 6.41 3.52
C ALA A 369 -7.70 5.31 3.64
N LEU A 370 -7.50 4.50 2.59
CA LEU A 370 -6.42 3.52 2.53
C LEU A 370 -5.05 4.17 2.78
N SER A 371 -4.76 5.28 2.08
CA SER A 371 -3.50 6.00 2.25
C SER A 371 -3.34 6.53 3.67
N ALA A 372 -4.39 7.11 4.26
CA ALA A 372 -4.37 7.63 5.63
C ALA A 372 -4.17 6.52 6.69
N VAL A 373 -4.88 5.40 6.54
CA VAL A 373 -4.73 4.22 7.40
C VAL A 373 -3.33 3.62 7.26
N TRP A 374 -2.78 3.66 6.05
CA TRP A 374 -1.43 3.19 5.81
C TRP A 374 -0.36 4.11 6.43
N PHE A 375 -0.56 5.43 6.42
CA PHE A 375 0.29 6.37 7.17
C PHE A 375 0.23 6.10 8.69
N LEU A 376 -0.94 5.77 9.23
CA LEU A 376 -1.07 5.35 10.63
C LEU A 376 -0.24 4.09 10.89
N MET A 377 -0.34 3.07 10.04
CA MET A 377 0.48 1.87 10.17
C MET A 377 1.98 2.20 10.10
N GLY A 378 2.35 3.13 9.20
CA GLY A 378 3.72 3.59 9.00
C GLY A 378 4.34 4.31 10.21
N THR A 379 3.55 4.75 11.21
CA THR A 379 4.10 5.26 12.47
C THR A 379 4.70 4.15 13.34
N MET A 380 4.26 2.91 13.14
CA MET A 380 4.66 1.74 13.94
C MET A 380 5.43 0.71 13.14
N GLU A 381 5.43 0.77 11.81
CA GLU A 381 6.09 -0.20 10.94
C GLU A 381 6.74 0.49 9.75
N ALA A 382 7.90 -0.02 9.35
CA ALA A 382 8.53 0.35 8.09
C ALA A 382 8.15 -0.66 7.00
N SER A 383 7.78 -0.17 5.84
CA SER A 383 7.47 -1.00 4.66
C SER A 383 8.03 -0.36 3.41
N SER A 384 8.05 -1.11 2.30
CA SER A 384 8.44 -0.57 0.99
C SER A 384 7.62 0.67 0.61
N MET A 385 8.28 1.67 0.04
CA MET A 385 7.65 2.88 -0.50
C MET A 385 6.54 2.60 -1.51
N ALA A 386 6.57 1.44 -2.18
CA ALA A 386 5.57 1.04 -3.16
C ALA A 386 4.15 1.06 -2.57
N PHE A 387 3.99 0.60 -1.32
CA PHE A 387 2.68 0.49 -0.67
C PHE A 387 2.02 1.84 -0.34
N ILE A 388 2.78 2.93 -0.29
CA ILE A 388 2.20 4.28 -0.19
C ILE A 388 2.10 4.93 -1.57
N ILE A 389 3.11 4.80 -2.42
CA ILE A 389 3.14 5.48 -3.72
C ILE A 389 2.05 4.97 -4.66
N ILE A 390 1.74 3.66 -4.65
CA ILE A 390 0.71 3.08 -5.52
C ILE A 390 -0.67 3.73 -5.30
N PRO A 391 -1.27 3.76 -4.09
CA PRO A 391 -2.57 4.39 -3.89
C PRO A 391 -2.53 5.90 -4.13
N LEU A 392 -1.43 6.59 -3.78
CA LEU A 392 -1.26 8.00 -4.08
C LEU A 392 -1.23 8.27 -5.60
N ALA A 393 -0.58 7.40 -6.38
CA ALA A 393 -0.57 7.48 -7.83
C ALA A 393 -1.96 7.24 -8.42
N ILE A 394 -2.67 6.20 -7.98
CA ILE A 394 -4.04 5.92 -8.44
C ILE A 394 -4.93 7.14 -8.22
N VAL A 395 -4.89 7.72 -7.02
CA VAL A 395 -5.68 8.90 -6.68
C VAL A 395 -5.29 10.12 -7.53
N TYR A 396 -4.00 10.34 -7.75
CA TYR A 396 -3.52 11.46 -8.57
C TYR A 396 -3.97 11.34 -10.04
N PHE A 397 -3.92 10.14 -10.60
CA PHE A 397 -4.22 9.90 -12.00
C PHE A 397 -5.70 9.60 -12.30
N ILE A 398 -6.57 9.49 -11.29
CA ILE A 398 -8.00 9.27 -11.52
C ILE A 398 -8.57 10.39 -12.38
N PRO A 399 -9.18 10.06 -13.55
CA PRO A 399 -9.81 11.05 -14.42
C PRO A 399 -11.01 11.74 -13.75
N ASN A 400 -11.27 13.00 -14.12
CA ASN A 400 -12.40 13.76 -13.60
C ASN A 400 -13.76 13.09 -13.87
N SER A 401 -13.88 12.32 -14.96
CA SER A 401 -15.07 11.52 -15.28
C SER A 401 -15.43 10.48 -14.21
N TYR A 402 -14.45 10.03 -13.41
CA TYR A 402 -14.68 9.12 -12.29
C TYR A 402 -14.98 9.84 -10.97
N ILE A 403 -14.72 11.17 -10.92
CA ILE A 403 -14.88 11.99 -9.71
C ILE A 403 -16.30 12.52 -9.56
N ASN A 404 -16.96 12.92 -10.67
CA ASN A 404 -18.29 13.54 -10.65
C ASN A 404 -19.39 12.53 -10.95
N LYS A 405 -20.29 12.30 -9.99
CA LYS A 405 -21.47 11.42 -10.16
C LYS A 405 -22.35 11.77 -11.36
N THR A 406 -22.40 13.02 -11.77
CA THR A 406 -23.30 13.54 -12.81
C THR A 406 -22.90 13.09 -14.22
N GLN A 407 -21.66 12.72 -14.46
CA GLN A 407 -21.18 12.31 -15.79
C GLN A 407 -21.26 10.78 -16.06
N ILE A 408 -21.43 9.97 -15.01
CA ILE A 408 -21.43 8.49 -15.13
C ILE A 408 -22.71 7.99 -15.82
N LEU A 409 -23.82 8.76 -15.77
CA LEU A 409 -25.08 8.42 -16.43
C LEU A 409 -25.07 8.65 -17.95
N GLN A 410 -24.04 9.29 -18.51
CA GLN A 410 -23.91 9.58 -19.94
C GLN A 410 -22.92 8.70 -20.70
N ILE A 411 -22.19 7.81 -20.02
CA ILE A 411 -21.39 6.81 -20.74
C ILE A 411 -22.35 5.71 -21.18
N GLN A 412 -22.96 5.92 -22.35
CA GLN A 412 -23.70 4.88 -23.06
C GLN A 412 -22.76 3.70 -23.33
N PRO A 413 -23.25 2.46 -23.19
CA PRO A 413 -22.47 1.29 -23.54
C PRO A 413 -22.19 1.31 -25.04
N LEU A 414 -20.91 1.32 -25.41
CA LEU A 414 -20.43 0.95 -26.74
C LEU A 414 -20.41 -0.56 -26.87
#